data_cfe4af4fc74df2de85fa0e2b6c6294b8
#
_entry.id   cfe4af4fc74df2de85fa0e2b6c6294b8
#
_cell.length_a   1.000
_cell.length_b   1.000
_cell.length_c   1.000
_cell.angle_alpha   90.00
_cell.angle_beta   90.00
_cell.angle_gamma   90.00
#
_symmetry.space_group_name_H-M   'P 1'
#
loop_
_entity.id
_entity.type
_entity.pdbx_description
1 polymer ?
#
loop_
_entity_poly.entity_id
_entity_poly.type
_entity_poly.pdbx_seq_one_letter_code
_entity_poly.pdbx_strand_id
1 'polypeptide(L)'
;MVIDSKKLKKLFLDFFGENQHKLIPNAPLIPEYDPTVLFTPAGMHPLIPYFLGQPHPLGKKLMNVQKCFRTGDIECVGDSSHLTFFEMLGNWSLGDYFKKEAIEFSYEFLIGKRWLNLDKRNLSVTVFAGDQDAPKDCESAETWRSLGVPDDHIFFLSKKDNWWGPVGDTGPCGPCTEMFYDTGKPLCSSTCKPNCSCGKFFELGNDVFMEYNRAASGCYEFLKQKNVDTGMGVEHTAAMLEGKNNVFEIGVIYPIYEQIKELASIDVPTLDQERSLRIITDHIRASVFFLGDERGVKPSNIDRGYVLRRLIRRTIRFGRLIGIDKDFLIELADVVIRLNESEYPLLSEKRDSIFADLSKEEVKFKRTLEKGLRKFRRIAENSPRIDGKNAFLLFQSFGFPIELTKELADEIGVEVDQVEFKKEYEHHQKVSSASAKKLFKGGLSDASIETKRLHTATHLLNEALRKVLKKNDLVQRGSNITPERLRFDFNFDRPLISSEIEAIENLVNEQINKGLEVKREEMTLEEAKNRGAQAVFDDKYSGIALSVYSVGDFSIELCGGPHVDNTSELGTFKIIKEKGIASGVRRIRAILMNKK
;
A
#
# COMPACT_ATOMS: atom_id res chain seq x y z
N MET A 1 11.19 9.33 35.16
CA MET A 1 10.14 8.36 34.74
C MET A 1 10.32 8.18 33.25
N VAL A 2 10.55 6.96 32.76
CA VAL A 2 10.74 6.70 31.33
C VAL A 2 9.42 6.98 30.60
N ILE A 3 9.49 7.69 29.49
CA ILE A 3 8.36 7.97 28.61
C ILE A 3 8.49 7.02 27.42
N ASP A 4 7.66 5.96 27.42
CA ASP A 4 7.52 5.04 26.30
C ASP A 4 6.59 5.58 25.21
N SER A 5 6.46 4.87 24.11
CA SER A 5 5.63 5.29 22.96
C SER A 5 4.15 5.50 23.33
N LYS A 6 3.56 4.68 24.21
CA LYS A 6 2.15 4.83 24.63
C LYS A 6 1.96 6.09 25.47
N LYS A 7 2.87 6.33 26.39
CA LYS A 7 2.87 7.54 27.22
C LYS A 7 3.14 8.79 26.40
N LEU A 8 4.07 8.74 25.43
CA LEU A 8 4.32 9.85 24.52
C LEU A 8 3.06 10.24 23.74
N LYS A 9 2.39 9.27 23.13
CA LYS A 9 1.12 9.49 22.41
C LYS A 9 0.06 10.12 23.32
N LYS A 10 -0.08 9.61 24.53
CA LYS A 10 -1.03 10.16 25.50
C LYS A 10 -0.69 11.60 25.89
N LEU A 11 0.56 11.90 26.22
CA LEU A 11 1.00 13.25 26.58
C LEU A 11 0.75 14.25 25.44
N PHE A 12 1.00 13.85 24.19
CA PHE A 12 0.76 14.68 23.03
C PHE A 12 -0.74 15.00 22.85
N LEU A 13 -1.59 13.99 22.92
CA LEU A 13 -3.04 14.17 22.80
C LEU A 13 -3.63 14.99 23.95
N ASP A 14 -3.14 14.78 25.19
CA ASP A 14 -3.55 15.57 26.34
C ASP A 14 -3.13 17.05 26.17
N PHE A 15 -1.87 17.30 25.75
CA PHE A 15 -1.35 18.66 25.54
C PHE A 15 -2.16 19.45 24.48
N PHE A 16 -2.31 18.88 23.30
CA PHE A 16 -3.04 19.56 22.24
C PHE A 16 -4.54 19.61 22.50
N GLY A 17 -5.10 18.63 23.23
CA GLY A 17 -6.47 18.68 23.73
C GLY A 17 -6.74 19.84 24.67
N GLU A 18 -5.82 20.13 25.63
CA GLU A 18 -5.86 21.29 26.51
C GLU A 18 -5.75 22.60 25.72
N ASN A 19 -5.05 22.60 24.59
CA ASN A 19 -4.93 23.71 23.64
C ASN A 19 -6.04 23.74 22.57
N GLN A 20 -7.18 23.09 22.85
CA GLN A 20 -8.43 23.11 22.07
C GLN A 20 -8.37 22.43 20.70
N HIS A 21 -7.35 21.60 20.43
CA HIS A 21 -7.32 20.78 19.23
C HIS A 21 -8.32 19.64 19.34
N LYS A 22 -8.98 19.31 18.23
CA LYS A 22 -9.94 18.21 18.16
C LYS A 22 -9.27 16.96 17.63
N LEU A 23 -9.44 15.86 18.37
CA LEU A 23 -8.97 14.55 17.92
C LEU A 23 -9.75 14.09 16.69
N ILE A 24 -9.04 13.81 15.60
CA ILE A 24 -9.61 13.21 14.39
C ILE A 24 -9.25 11.73 14.30
N PRO A 25 -10.09 10.91 13.61
CA PRO A 25 -9.80 9.49 13.42
C PRO A 25 -8.50 9.29 12.65
N ASN A 26 -7.84 8.17 12.92
CA ASN A 26 -6.70 7.71 12.14
C ASN A 26 -7.18 7.31 10.73
N ALA A 27 -6.60 7.90 9.71
CA ALA A 27 -6.95 7.55 8.33
C ALA A 27 -6.32 6.19 7.94
N PRO A 28 -6.92 5.47 6.97
CA PRO A 28 -6.34 4.26 6.42
C PRO A 28 -4.94 4.50 5.86
N LEU A 29 -4.08 3.46 5.92
CA LEU A 29 -2.78 3.47 5.22
C LEU A 29 -2.94 3.60 3.70
N ILE A 30 -4.11 3.22 3.20
CA ILE A 30 -4.46 3.27 1.78
C ILE A 30 -5.32 4.50 1.54
N PRO A 31 -4.78 5.56 0.87
CA PRO A 31 -5.51 6.81 0.62
C PRO A 31 -6.82 6.57 -0.14
N GLU A 32 -7.85 7.33 0.23
CA GLU A 32 -9.19 7.18 -0.35
C GLU A 32 -9.31 7.85 -1.72
N TYR A 33 -8.83 9.07 -1.82
CA TYR A 33 -9.13 9.96 -2.96
C TYR A 33 -7.89 10.42 -3.73
N ASP A 34 -6.70 9.91 -3.39
CA ASP A 34 -5.47 10.33 -4.06
C ASP A 34 -4.83 9.16 -4.82
N PRO A 35 -4.96 9.13 -6.16
CA PRO A 35 -4.31 8.12 -6.99
C PRO A 35 -2.82 8.38 -7.21
N THR A 36 -2.29 9.54 -6.79
CA THR A 36 -0.88 9.92 -7.03
C THR A 36 0.08 9.26 -6.06
N VAL A 37 -0.42 8.85 -4.88
CA VAL A 37 0.37 8.13 -3.88
C VAL A 37 -0.22 6.75 -3.57
N LEU A 38 0.66 5.79 -3.36
CA LEU A 38 0.25 4.41 -3.05
C LEU A 38 -0.25 4.27 -1.62
N PHE A 39 0.37 4.98 -0.69
CA PHE A 39 0.11 4.90 0.76
C PHE A 39 0.14 6.27 1.41
N THR A 40 -0.43 6.39 2.60
CA THR A 40 -0.40 7.60 3.43
C THR A 40 1.02 7.82 3.99
N PRO A 41 1.80 8.80 3.48
CA PRO A 41 3.21 8.96 3.86
C PRO A 41 3.42 9.89 5.06
N ALA A 42 2.40 10.68 5.42
CA ALA A 42 2.44 11.67 6.49
C ALA A 42 1.03 11.98 7.02
N GLY A 43 0.97 12.52 8.24
CA GLY A 43 -0.30 12.83 8.91
C GLY A 43 -1.18 13.83 8.17
N MET A 44 -0.57 14.77 7.46
CA MET A 44 -1.30 15.80 6.72
C MET A 44 -1.96 15.28 5.42
N HIS A 45 -1.52 14.16 4.87
CA HIS A 45 -1.96 13.71 3.55
C HIS A 45 -3.50 13.56 3.45
N PRO A 46 -4.22 13.00 4.42
CA PRO A 46 -5.67 12.95 4.39
C PRO A 46 -6.34 14.33 4.51
N LEU A 47 -5.60 15.35 4.93
CA LEU A 47 -6.10 16.70 5.17
C LEU A 47 -5.88 17.68 4.00
N ILE A 48 -5.27 17.24 2.90
CA ILE A 48 -4.98 18.08 1.72
C ILE A 48 -6.18 18.95 1.28
N PRO A 49 -7.42 18.46 1.16
CA PRO A 49 -8.55 19.28 0.76
C PRO A 49 -8.82 20.45 1.72
N TYR A 50 -8.55 20.27 3.00
CA TYR A 50 -8.78 21.28 4.04
C TYR A 50 -7.66 22.33 4.06
N PHE A 51 -6.43 21.95 3.75
CA PHE A 51 -5.34 22.91 3.50
C PHE A 51 -5.61 23.79 2.29
N LEU A 52 -6.32 23.25 1.29
CA LEU A 52 -6.75 23.98 0.10
C LEU A 52 -8.00 24.85 0.33
N GLY A 53 -8.53 24.91 1.57
CA GLY A 53 -9.58 25.83 2.00
C GLY A 53 -10.98 25.22 2.12
N GLN A 54 -11.14 23.91 2.03
CA GLN A 54 -12.40 23.28 2.43
C GLN A 54 -12.55 23.33 3.97
N PRO A 55 -13.76 23.61 4.52
CA PRO A 55 -13.95 23.59 5.96
C PRO A 55 -13.94 22.16 6.49
N HIS A 56 -13.16 21.91 7.54
CA HIS A 56 -13.18 20.60 8.21
C HIS A 56 -14.35 20.53 9.22
N PRO A 57 -15.11 19.39 9.29
CA PRO A 57 -16.30 19.29 10.15
C PRO A 57 -16.03 19.51 11.65
N LEU A 58 -14.85 19.17 12.14
CA LEU A 58 -14.47 19.31 13.55
C LEU A 58 -13.79 20.64 13.88
N GLY A 59 -13.65 21.57 12.90
CA GLY A 59 -13.08 22.89 13.11
C GLY A 59 -11.67 23.04 12.53
N LYS A 60 -10.93 24.04 13.06
CA LYS A 60 -9.66 24.47 12.47
C LYS A 60 -8.42 23.96 13.18
N LYS A 61 -8.52 23.56 14.45
CA LYS A 61 -7.45 22.99 15.26
C LYS A 61 -7.66 21.50 15.39
N LEU A 62 -6.79 20.71 14.79
CA LEU A 62 -6.93 19.25 14.72
C LEU A 62 -5.69 18.56 15.25
N MET A 63 -5.83 17.34 15.74
CA MET A 63 -4.72 16.46 16.15
C MET A 63 -5.05 15.00 15.94
N ASN A 64 -4.04 14.16 15.73
CA ASN A 64 -4.16 12.70 15.85
C ASN A 64 -2.80 12.02 15.99
N VAL A 65 -2.86 10.68 16.05
CA VAL A 65 -1.72 9.78 15.84
C VAL A 65 -2.01 9.02 14.54
N GLN A 66 -1.27 9.32 13.47
CA GLN A 66 -1.54 8.78 12.14
C GLN A 66 -0.57 7.64 11.78
N LYS A 67 -1.13 6.50 11.34
CA LYS A 67 -0.36 5.43 10.69
C LYS A 67 0.22 5.95 9.37
N CYS A 68 1.53 5.80 9.17
CA CYS A 68 2.23 6.25 7.97
C CYS A 68 3.07 5.11 7.38
N PHE A 69 3.25 5.16 6.06
CA PHE A 69 4.14 4.24 5.36
C PHE A 69 4.89 4.95 4.22
N ARG A 70 6.21 4.78 4.20
CA ARG A 70 7.11 5.36 3.20
C ARG A 70 7.79 4.28 2.37
N THR A 71 7.46 4.20 1.10
CA THR A 71 8.06 3.23 0.17
C THR A 71 9.54 3.50 -0.12
N GLY A 72 9.96 4.76 -0.04
CA GLY A 72 11.35 5.16 -0.27
C GLY A 72 12.33 4.59 0.75
N ASP A 73 11.85 4.26 1.95
CA ASP A 73 12.69 3.81 3.05
C ASP A 73 12.93 2.29 3.07
N ILE A 74 12.24 1.53 2.20
CA ILE A 74 12.35 0.06 2.18
C ILE A 74 13.79 -0.43 2.03
N GLU A 75 14.59 0.21 1.20
CA GLU A 75 16.00 -0.14 0.99
C GLU A 75 16.91 0.32 2.15
N CYS A 76 16.52 1.38 2.85
CA CYS A 76 17.29 1.93 3.95
C CYS A 76 17.13 1.12 5.24
N VAL A 77 16.00 0.42 5.41
CA VAL A 77 15.76 -0.42 6.59
C VAL A 77 16.84 -1.49 6.75
N GLY A 78 17.30 -1.61 7.98
CA GLY A 78 18.41 -2.48 8.41
C GLY A 78 19.48 -1.72 9.19
N ASP A 79 19.48 -0.38 9.11
CA ASP A 79 20.22 0.47 10.04
C ASP A 79 19.49 0.61 11.40
N SER A 80 19.91 1.53 12.25
CA SER A 80 19.34 1.72 13.59
C SER A 80 18.16 2.70 13.65
N SER A 81 17.75 3.29 12.52
CA SER A 81 16.79 4.41 12.52
C SER A 81 15.66 4.29 11.49
N HIS A 82 15.90 3.76 10.30
CA HIS A 82 14.87 3.74 9.27
C HIS A 82 13.78 2.68 9.52
N LEU A 83 12.52 3.13 9.40
CA LEU A 83 11.31 2.32 9.44
C LEU A 83 10.46 2.62 8.20
N THR A 84 9.87 1.59 7.59
CA THR A 84 8.89 1.79 6.51
C THR A 84 7.52 2.16 7.05
N PHE A 85 7.08 1.49 8.12
CA PHE A 85 5.85 1.77 8.84
C PHE A 85 6.17 2.42 10.18
N PHE A 86 5.52 3.54 10.45
CA PHE A 86 5.65 4.28 11.70
C PHE A 86 4.38 5.04 12.03
N GLU A 87 4.28 5.50 13.28
CA GLU A 87 3.22 6.38 13.72
C GLU A 87 3.72 7.83 13.77
N MET A 88 2.91 8.77 13.32
CA MET A 88 3.20 10.20 13.34
C MET A 88 2.22 10.91 14.26
N LEU A 89 2.72 11.59 15.27
CA LEU A 89 1.96 12.58 16.03
C LEU A 89 1.77 13.80 15.14
N GLY A 90 0.55 14.24 14.97
CA GLY A 90 0.23 15.38 14.13
C GLY A 90 -0.73 16.34 14.82
N ASN A 91 -0.44 17.63 14.68
CA ASN A 91 -1.38 18.70 14.98
C ASN A 91 -1.43 19.70 13.84
N TRP A 92 -2.61 20.23 13.59
CA TRP A 92 -2.87 21.08 12.42
C TRP A 92 -3.63 22.33 12.78
N SER A 93 -3.24 23.43 12.11
CA SER A 93 -4.01 24.66 12.03
C SER A 93 -4.52 24.87 10.60
N LEU A 94 -5.81 24.95 10.44
CA LEU A 94 -6.46 25.23 9.17
C LEU A 94 -6.90 26.70 9.13
N GLY A 95 -5.93 27.62 9.05
CA GLY A 95 -6.17 29.05 9.08
C GLY A 95 -6.66 29.58 10.43
N ASP A 96 -6.18 29.04 11.54
CA ASP A 96 -6.44 29.52 12.91
C ASP A 96 -5.20 30.22 13.48
N TYR A 97 -4.13 29.48 13.74
CA TYR A 97 -2.84 30.00 14.16
C TYR A 97 -1.75 29.73 13.10
N PHE A 98 -0.59 30.38 13.25
CA PHE A 98 0.50 30.23 12.31
C PHE A 98 1.86 30.11 13.05
N LYS A 99 2.97 30.59 12.47
CA LYS A 99 4.34 30.34 12.89
C LYS A 99 4.58 30.49 14.39
N LYS A 100 4.22 31.65 14.95
CA LYS A 100 4.52 31.98 16.33
C LYS A 100 3.89 30.98 17.30
N GLU A 101 2.59 30.81 17.23
CA GLU A 101 1.85 29.94 18.14
C GLU A 101 2.24 28.46 17.92
N ALA A 102 2.52 28.04 16.67
CA ALA A 102 2.98 26.68 16.39
C ALA A 102 4.31 26.39 17.10
N ILE A 103 5.28 27.29 16.97
CA ILE A 103 6.58 27.19 17.62
C ILE A 103 6.44 27.23 19.14
N GLU A 104 5.57 28.10 19.68
CA GLU A 104 5.29 28.16 21.13
C GLU A 104 4.71 26.84 21.65
N PHE A 105 3.77 26.21 20.91
CA PHE A 105 3.22 24.90 21.26
C PHE A 105 4.31 23.81 21.22
N SER A 106 5.09 23.74 20.17
CA SER A 106 6.16 22.76 20.03
C SER A 106 7.21 22.92 21.13
N TYR A 107 7.61 24.16 21.43
CA TYR A 107 8.57 24.43 22.52
C TYR A 107 8.01 24.01 23.88
N GLU A 108 6.77 24.41 24.22
CA GLU A 108 6.16 24.05 25.51
C GLU A 108 5.97 22.54 25.63
N PHE A 109 5.57 21.84 24.57
CA PHE A 109 5.46 20.40 24.58
C PHE A 109 6.81 19.71 24.86
N LEU A 110 7.88 20.19 24.22
CA LEU A 110 9.22 19.60 24.39
C LEU A 110 9.83 19.92 25.76
N ILE A 111 9.76 21.18 26.22
CA ILE A 111 10.53 21.67 27.37
C ILE A 111 9.69 21.74 28.65
N GLY A 112 8.36 21.87 28.52
CA GLY A 112 7.45 22.02 29.64
C GLY A 112 7.55 20.88 30.65
N LYS A 113 7.68 21.21 31.94
CA LYS A 113 7.87 20.24 33.04
C LYS A 113 6.77 19.18 33.16
N ARG A 114 5.59 19.51 32.71
CA ARG A 114 4.41 18.62 32.72
C ARG A 114 4.40 17.66 31.52
N TRP A 115 5.14 17.98 30.48
CA TRP A 115 5.14 17.28 29.22
C TRP A 115 6.39 16.45 29.02
N LEU A 116 7.21 16.66 28.00
CA LEU A 116 8.42 15.87 27.78
C LEU A 116 9.58 16.26 28.70
N ASN A 117 9.57 17.49 29.21
CA ASN A 117 10.56 18.02 30.15
C ASN A 117 12.02 17.79 29.71
N LEU A 118 12.28 18.02 28.43
CA LEU A 118 13.63 17.93 27.86
C LEU A 118 14.49 19.09 28.33
N ASP A 119 15.78 18.87 28.40
CA ASP A 119 16.72 19.95 28.74
C ASP A 119 16.87 20.90 27.54
N LYS A 120 16.41 22.14 27.72
CA LYS A 120 16.43 23.15 26.66
C LYS A 120 17.85 23.46 26.15
N ARG A 121 18.89 23.17 26.92
CA ARG A 121 20.31 23.35 26.52
C ARG A 121 20.71 22.41 25.38
N ASN A 122 20.00 21.31 25.22
CA ASN A 122 20.23 20.31 24.20
C ASN A 122 19.31 20.49 22.97
N LEU A 123 18.42 21.49 22.99
CA LEU A 123 17.53 21.78 21.86
C LEU A 123 18.27 22.63 20.82
N SER A 124 18.29 22.18 19.59
CA SER A 124 18.71 22.93 18.41
C SER A 124 17.57 22.95 17.39
N VAL A 125 17.47 24.03 16.61
CA VAL A 125 16.40 24.16 15.62
C VAL A 125 16.94 24.60 14.27
N THR A 126 16.25 24.21 13.22
CA THR A 126 16.56 24.68 11.87
C THR A 126 15.41 25.53 11.33
N VAL A 127 15.73 26.47 10.47
CA VAL A 127 14.77 27.34 9.80
C VAL A 127 15.18 27.56 8.35
N PHE A 128 14.22 27.88 7.49
CA PHE A 128 14.47 28.06 6.07
C PHE A 128 15.38 29.24 5.75
N ALA A 129 16.46 29.01 4.99
CA ALA A 129 17.45 30.02 4.64
C ALA A 129 16.97 31.03 3.56
N GLY A 130 15.86 30.73 2.89
CA GLY A 130 15.36 31.49 1.74
C GLY A 130 15.99 31.04 0.42
N ASP A 131 15.25 31.22 -0.66
CA ASP A 131 15.67 31.06 -2.05
C ASP A 131 14.88 32.00 -2.98
N GLN A 132 14.91 31.71 -4.29
CA GLN A 132 14.15 32.49 -5.29
C GLN A 132 12.61 32.34 -5.17
N ASP A 133 12.13 31.27 -4.54
CA ASP A 133 10.70 30.94 -4.44
C ASP A 133 10.07 31.49 -3.17
N ALA A 134 10.85 31.59 -2.08
CA ALA A 134 10.35 32.07 -0.79
C ALA A 134 11.46 32.78 0.02
N PRO A 135 11.10 33.82 0.81
CA PRO A 135 12.07 34.57 1.60
C PRO A 135 12.64 33.74 2.76
N LYS A 136 13.79 34.20 3.26
CA LYS A 136 14.40 33.68 4.50
C LYS A 136 13.43 33.82 5.67
N ASP A 137 13.27 32.74 6.45
CA ASP A 137 12.33 32.69 7.58
C ASP A 137 12.91 33.30 8.85
N CYS A 138 13.00 34.63 8.87
CA CYS A 138 13.46 35.36 10.04
C CYS A 138 12.44 35.32 11.19
N GLU A 139 11.12 35.26 10.89
CA GLU A 139 10.03 35.23 11.88
C GLU A 139 10.16 34.00 12.80
N SER A 140 10.34 32.80 12.21
CA SER A 140 10.56 31.58 13.00
C SER A 140 11.82 31.65 13.85
N ALA A 141 12.93 32.17 13.29
CA ALA A 141 14.17 32.33 14.04
C ALA A 141 14.03 33.32 15.23
N GLU A 142 13.31 34.43 15.04
CA GLU A 142 13.03 35.39 16.12
C GLU A 142 12.12 34.80 17.19
N THR A 143 11.14 34.00 16.80
CA THR A 143 10.27 33.30 17.75
C THR A 143 11.08 32.34 18.62
N TRP A 144 11.94 31.49 18.03
CA TRP A 144 12.82 30.60 18.79
C TRP A 144 13.75 31.35 19.76
N ARG A 145 14.34 32.48 19.34
CA ARG A 145 15.15 33.35 20.23
C ARG A 145 14.35 33.86 21.41
N SER A 146 13.12 34.31 21.16
CA SER A 146 12.26 34.84 22.23
C SER A 146 11.91 33.81 23.29
N LEU A 147 11.90 32.53 22.93
CA LEU A 147 11.69 31.38 23.82
C LEU A 147 12.98 30.93 24.52
N GLY A 148 14.12 31.57 24.20
CA GLY A 148 15.41 31.35 24.85
C GLY A 148 16.26 30.27 24.21
N VAL A 149 16.06 29.93 22.95
CA VAL A 149 16.99 29.11 22.15
C VAL A 149 18.17 30.00 21.75
N PRO A 150 19.44 29.63 22.05
CA PRO A 150 20.62 30.43 21.72
C PRO A 150 20.81 30.55 20.19
N ASP A 151 21.47 31.63 19.76
CA ASP A 151 21.71 31.88 18.33
C ASP A 151 22.55 30.80 17.65
N ASP A 152 23.50 30.22 18.36
CA ASP A 152 24.37 29.12 17.91
C ASP A 152 23.62 27.76 17.84
N HIS A 153 22.40 27.70 18.33
CA HIS A 153 21.48 26.56 18.21
C HIS A 153 20.39 26.77 17.15
N ILE A 154 20.39 27.91 16.41
CA ILE A 154 19.44 28.23 15.35
C ILE A 154 20.17 28.19 14.00
N PHE A 155 19.84 27.20 13.17
CA PHE A 155 20.54 26.96 11.92
C PHE A 155 19.63 27.29 10.71
N PHE A 156 20.13 28.12 9.80
CA PHE A 156 19.46 28.39 8.54
C PHE A 156 19.90 27.38 7.50
N LEU A 157 18.98 26.54 7.01
CA LEU A 157 19.26 25.50 6.01
C LEU A 157 18.48 25.74 4.71
N SER A 158 18.92 25.08 3.67
CA SER A 158 18.37 25.23 2.32
C SER A 158 16.99 24.57 2.18
N LYS A 159 16.35 24.78 1.02
CA LYS A 159 15.09 24.14 0.66
C LYS A 159 15.14 22.61 0.71
N LYS A 160 16.32 22.03 0.56
CA LYS A 160 16.48 20.58 0.67
C LYS A 160 16.17 20.07 2.08
N ASP A 161 16.47 20.87 3.10
CA ASP A 161 16.36 20.47 4.50
C ASP A 161 15.15 21.13 5.21
N ASN A 162 14.81 22.40 4.88
CA ASN A 162 13.75 23.15 5.54
C ASN A 162 12.61 23.59 4.62
N TRP A 163 12.15 22.68 3.77
CA TRP A 163 10.96 22.83 2.96
C TRP A 163 10.22 21.51 2.86
N TRP A 164 8.93 21.50 3.11
CA TRP A 164 8.12 20.30 3.02
C TRP A 164 6.99 20.44 1.98
N GLY A 165 6.72 19.34 1.29
CA GLY A 165 5.68 19.29 0.25
C GLY A 165 6.10 19.85 -1.12
N PRO A 166 5.23 19.70 -2.13
CA PRO A 166 3.99 18.93 -2.05
C PRO A 166 4.22 17.41 -1.96
N VAL A 167 3.25 16.68 -1.46
CA VAL A 167 3.20 15.22 -1.63
C VAL A 167 2.80 14.95 -3.09
N GLY A 168 3.70 14.36 -3.86
CA GLY A 168 3.55 14.23 -5.32
C GLY A 168 4.02 15.48 -6.07
N ASP A 169 3.47 15.71 -7.26
CA ASP A 169 3.93 16.78 -8.16
C ASP A 169 3.32 18.15 -7.87
N THR A 170 2.13 18.18 -7.26
CA THR A 170 1.35 19.40 -6.99
C THR A 170 0.70 19.36 -5.61
N GLY A 171 0.42 20.49 -5.03
CA GLY A 171 -0.30 20.60 -3.76
C GLY A 171 0.30 21.57 -2.75
N PRO A 172 -0.25 21.59 -1.52
CA PRO A 172 0.21 22.48 -0.46
C PRO A 172 1.64 22.15 -0.02
N CYS A 173 2.42 23.20 0.24
CA CYS A 173 3.81 23.11 0.64
C CYS A 173 4.24 24.40 1.34
N GLY A 174 5.43 24.39 1.93
CA GLY A 174 5.98 25.60 2.55
C GLY A 174 7.29 25.36 3.30
N PRO A 175 7.90 26.45 3.80
CA PRO A 175 9.07 26.36 4.67
C PRO A 175 8.71 25.67 5.98
N CYS A 176 9.70 25.00 6.59
CA CYS A 176 9.53 24.38 7.89
C CYS A 176 10.62 24.82 8.86
N THR A 177 10.34 24.63 10.14
CA THR A 177 11.33 24.61 11.21
C THR A 177 11.36 23.20 11.80
N GLU A 178 12.54 22.66 11.98
CA GLU A 178 12.74 21.33 12.55
C GLU A 178 13.39 21.44 13.92
N MET A 179 13.02 20.56 14.83
CA MET A 179 13.50 20.50 16.20
C MET A 179 14.42 19.30 16.38
N PHE A 180 15.61 19.55 16.89
CA PHE A 180 16.63 18.53 17.10
C PHE A 180 17.07 18.51 18.56
N TYR A 181 17.39 17.32 19.05
CA TYR A 181 17.94 17.10 20.37
C TYR A 181 19.38 16.60 20.30
N ASP A 182 20.27 17.22 21.05
CA ASP A 182 21.66 16.80 21.17
C ASP A 182 21.75 15.50 21.97
N THR A 183 22.26 14.44 21.34
CA THR A 183 22.42 13.12 21.95
C THR A 183 23.61 12.96 22.87
N GLY A 184 24.43 14.03 23.03
CA GLY A 184 25.68 13.98 23.78
C GLY A 184 26.87 13.37 23.03
N LYS A 185 26.69 12.86 21.81
CA LYS A 185 27.79 12.37 20.98
C LYS A 185 28.75 13.53 20.60
N PRO A 186 30.05 13.27 20.38
CA PRO A 186 30.94 14.29 19.89
C PRO A 186 30.58 14.75 18.48
N LEU A 187 30.95 16.00 18.15
CA LEU A 187 30.86 16.50 16.77
C LEU A 187 31.74 15.64 15.85
N CYS A 188 31.20 15.21 14.71
CA CYS A 188 31.96 14.42 13.72
C CYS A 188 32.95 15.26 12.89
N SER A 189 32.72 16.58 12.82
CA SER A 189 33.59 17.57 12.16
C SER A 189 33.28 18.98 12.68
N SER A 190 34.10 19.96 12.29
CA SER A 190 33.86 21.39 12.58
C SER A 190 32.60 21.96 11.90
N THR A 191 32.08 21.27 10.89
CA THR A 191 30.85 21.65 10.14
C THR A 191 29.62 20.81 10.53
N CYS A 192 29.74 20.02 11.60
CA CYS A 192 28.64 19.20 12.10
C CYS A 192 27.49 20.10 12.59
N LYS A 193 26.28 19.82 12.07
CA LYS A 193 25.05 20.58 12.36
C LYS A 193 23.83 19.66 12.27
N PRO A 194 22.62 20.11 12.64
CA PRO A 194 21.42 19.25 12.74
C PRO A 194 21.10 18.34 11.55
N ASN A 195 21.40 18.73 10.33
CA ASN A 195 21.20 17.87 9.14
C ASN A 195 22.33 16.84 8.90
N CYS A 196 23.24 16.65 9.87
CA CYS A 196 24.31 15.66 9.76
C CYS A 196 23.83 14.27 10.19
N SER A 197 24.12 13.25 9.39
CA SER A 197 23.75 11.84 9.66
C SER A 197 24.60 11.14 10.70
N CYS A 198 25.52 11.85 11.41
CA CYS A 198 26.43 11.25 12.40
C CYS A 198 25.71 10.82 13.70
N GLY A 199 24.44 11.19 13.89
CA GLY A 199 23.65 10.89 15.08
C GLY A 199 23.97 11.76 16.31
N LYS A 200 24.68 12.89 16.13
CA LYS A 200 24.86 13.93 17.16
C LYS A 200 23.54 14.63 17.46
N PHE A 201 22.84 15.02 16.42
CA PHE A 201 21.54 15.66 16.48
C PHE A 201 20.45 14.67 16.09
N PHE A 202 19.46 14.54 16.94
CA PHE A 202 18.32 13.66 16.75
C PHE A 202 17.10 14.51 16.43
N GLU A 203 16.47 14.30 15.25
CA GLU A 203 15.26 15.00 14.85
C GLU A 203 14.08 14.53 15.71
N LEU A 204 13.43 15.48 16.39
CA LEU A 204 12.22 15.24 17.18
C LEU A 204 10.96 15.38 16.33
N GLY A 205 10.93 16.35 15.43
CA GLY A 205 9.80 16.67 14.59
C GLY A 205 9.96 18.00 13.87
N ASN A 206 8.94 18.36 13.12
CA ASN A 206 8.94 19.60 12.36
C ASN A 206 7.58 20.32 12.43
N ASP A 207 7.63 21.66 12.32
CA ASP A 207 6.47 22.51 12.07
C ASP A 207 6.57 23.05 10.65
N VAL A 208 5.64 22.65 9.78
CA VAL A 208 5.57 23.07 8.39
C VAL A 208 4.57 24.23 8.25
N PHE A 209 5.00 25.33 7.66
CA PHE A 209 4.20 26.53 7.45
C PHE A 209 3.66 26.53 6.02
N MET A 210 2.51 25.87 5.84
CA MET A 210 1.89 25.69 4.54
C MET A 210 1.17 26.95 4.09
N GLU A 211 1.87 27.81 3.38
CA GLU A 211 1.34 29.03 2.78
C GLU A 211 1.42 29.04 1.24
N TYR A 212 2.05 28.01 0.63
CA TYR A 212 2.18 27.89 -0.82
C TYR A 212 1.44 26.65 -1.35
N ASN A 213 1.05 26.73 -2.61
CA ASN A 213 0.57 25.61 -3.43
C ASN A 213 1.45 25.51 -4.67
N ARG A 214 2.07 24.38 -4.90
CA ARG A 214 2.80 24.12 -6.15
C ARG A 214 1.81 23.70 -7.22
N ALA A 215 1.66 24.54 -8.24
CA ALA A 215 0.79 24.29 -9.39
C ALA A 215 1.42 23.28 -10.37
N ALA A 216 0.61 22.75 -11.30
CA ALA A 216 1.09 21.84 -12.37
C ALA A 216 2.13 22.48 -13.30
N SER A 217 2.18 23.82 -13.38
CA SER A 217 3.24 24.58 -14.08
C SER A 217 4.60 24.52 -13.38
N GLY A 218 4.66 24.03 -12.13
CA GLY A 218 5.82 24.05 -11.27
C GLY A 218 5.99 25.35 -10.45
N CYS A 219 5.15 26.37 -10.69
CA CYS A 219 5.18 27.62 -9.95
C CYS A 219 4.53 27.49 -8.57
N TYR A 220 4.99 28.29 -7.62
CA TYR A 220 4.41 28.40 -6.28
C TYR A 220 3.43 29.57 -6.21
N GLU A 221 2.22 29.31 -5.75
CA GLU A 221 1.15 30.28 -5.55
C GLU A 221 0.77 30.32 -4.07
N PHE A 222 0.37 31.48 -3.55
CA PHE A 222 -0.10 31.54 -2.16
C PHE A 222 -1.43 30.81 -1.98
N LEU A 223 -1.52 30.03 -0.90
CA LEU A 223 -2.78 29.44 -0.45
C LEU A 223 -3.76 30.55 0.01
N LYS A 224 -5.05 30.26 -0.04
CA LYS A 224 -6.10 31.17 0.46
C LYS A 224 -6.02 31.42 1.96
N GLN A 225 -5.44 30.50 2.68
CA GLN A 225 -5.24 30.54 4.13
C GLN A 225 -3.83 30.01 4.49
N LYS A 226 -3.28 30.53 5.57
CA LYS A 226 -2.04 30.03 6.15
C LYS A 226 -2.34 28.88 7.08
N ASN A 227 -1.64 27.77 6.89
CA ASN A 227 -1.88 26.56 7.67
C ASN A 227 -0.59 26.10 8.37
N VAL A 228 -0.75 25.31 9.40
CA VAL A 228 0.35 24.61 10.08
C VAL A 228 0.12 23.12 9.98
N ASP A 229 1.18 22.39 9.67
CA ASP A 229 1.27 20.94 9.76
C ASP A 229 2.46 20.59 10.64
N THR A 230 2.21 19.95 11.78
CA THR A 230 3.28 19.45 12.65
C THR A 230 3.37 17.94 12.54
N GLY A 231 4.59 17.42 12.36
CA GLY A 231 4.88 15.99 12.32
C GLY A 231 5.97 15.59 13.28
N MET A 232 5.69 14.62 14.18
CA MET A 232 6.67 14.03 15.10
C MET A 232 6.57 12.50 15.03
N GLY A 233 7.67 11.82 14.69
CA GLY A 233 7.72 10.35 14.64
C GLY A 233 7.66 9.74 16.03
N VAL A 234 6.67 8.87 16.27
CA VAL A 234 6.47 8.24 17.59
C VAL A 234 7.67 7.37 17.95
N GLU A 235 8.06 6.46 17.07
CA GLU A 235 9.11 5.47 17.35
C GLU A 235 10.46 6.12 17.57
N HIS A 236 10.79 7.11 16.77
CA HIS A 236 12.04 7.87 16.93
C HIS A 236 12.07 8.62 18.25
N THR A 237 11.04 9.43 18.50
CA THR A 237 10.97 10.22 19.73
C THR A 237 10.95 9.33 20.97
N ALA A 238 10.21 8.21 20.94
CA ALA A 238 10.21 7.24 22.04
C ALA A 238 11.61 6.64 22.27
N ALA A 239 12.34 6.28 21.22
CA ALA A 239 13.71 5.76 21.35
C ALA A 239 14.62 6.76 22.07
N MET A 240 14.58 8.02 21.69
CA MET A 240 15.35 9.09 22.35
C MET A 240 14.94 9.25 23.82
N LEU A 241 13.63 9.27 24.12
CA LEU A 241 13.11 9.42 25.48
C LEU A 241 13.42 8.22 26.40
N GLU A 242 13.52 7.02 25.82
CA GLU A 242 13.96 5.80 26.50
C GLU A 242 15.49 5.68 26.63
N GLY A 243 16.25 6.65 26.08
CA GLY A 243 17.72 6.62 26.07
C GLY A 243 18.30 5.53 25.16
N LYS A 244 17.56 5.14 24.11
CA LYS A 244 17.96 4.14 23.12
C LYS A 244 18.61 4.81 21.91
N ASN A 245 19.59 4.15 21.34
CA ASN A 245 20.27 4.59 20.11
C ASN A 245 19.70 3.89 18.85
N ASN A 246 18.66 3.09 19.01
CA ASN A 246 18.14 2.20 18.00
C ASN A 246 16.61 2.09 18.17
N VAL A 247 15.86 2.42 17.12
CA VAL A 247 14.38 2.38 17.15
C VAL A 247 13.83 0.96 17.34
N PHE A 248 14.61 -0.08 17.03
CA PHE A 248 14.22 -1.48 17.21
C PHE A 248 14.29 -1.95 18.68
N GLU A 249 14.82 -1.12 19.60
CA GLU A 249 14.90 -1.45 21.03
C GLU A 249 13.74 -0.89 21.87
N ILE A 250 12.79 -0.17 21.28
CA ILE A 250 11.63 0.36 22.02
C ILE A 250 10.57 -0.71 22.29
N GLY A 251 9.82 -0.54 23.38
CA GLY A 251 8.90 -1.56 23.90
C GLY A 251 7.83 -2.07 22.94
N VAL A 252 7.44 -1.30 21.91
CA VAL A 252 6.44 -1.72 20.90
C VAL A 252 7.05 -2.45 19.69
N ILE A 253 8.37 -2.48 19.55
CA ILE A 253 9.09 -3.12 18.44
C ILE A 253 9.98 -4.25 18.95
N TYR A 254 10.66 -4.05 20.05
CA TYR A 254 11.66 -4.99 20.59
C TYR A 254 11.16 -6.44 20.77
N PRO A 255 9.92 -6.70 21.24
CA PRO A 255 9.44 -8.07 21.37
C PRO A 255 9.35 -8.83 20.03
N ILE A 256 9.13 -8.11 18.91
CA ILE A 256 9.15 -8.72 17.58
C ILE A 256 10.58 -9.12 17.21
N TYR A 257 11.53 -8.21 17.44
CA TYR A 257 12.96 -8.44 17.21
C TYR A 257 13.48 -9.64 18.03
N GLU A 258 13.15 -9.72 19.33
CA GLU A 258 13.55 -10.85 20.19
C GLU A 258 12.94 -12.17 19.72
N GLN A 259 11.65 -12.18 19.31
CA GLN A 259 11.04 -13.40 18.78
C GLN A 259 11.76 -13.90 17.52
N ILE A 260 12.25 -13.00 16.66
CA ILE A 260 13.04 -13.40 15.48
C ILE A 260 14.38 -13.98 15.89
N LYS A 261 15.06 -13.40 16.89
CA LYS A 261 16.31 -13.93 17.46
C LYS A 261 16.14 -15.35 17.99
N GLU A 262 15.07 -15.59 18.76
CA GLU A 262 14.72 -16.91 19.29
C GLU A 262 14.49 -17.92 18.15
N LEU A 263 13.71 -17.54 17.12
CA LEU A 263 13.44 -18.38 15.97
C LEU A 263 14.69 -18.75 15.17
N ALA A 264 15.65 -17.84 15.11
CA ALA A 264 16.94 -18.02 14.44
C ALA A 264 18.00 -18.68 15.35
N SER A 265 17.71 -18.88 16.64
CA SER A 265 18.67 -19.37 17.66
C SER A 265 19.94 -18.52 17.71
N ILE A 266 19.80 -17.18 17.69
CA ILE A 266 20.90 -16.23 17.74
C ILE A 266 21.01 -15.63 19.15
N ASP A 267 22.12 -15.83 19.83
CA ASP A 267 22.39 -15.20 21.13
C ASP A 267 22.96 -13.79 20.95
N VAL A 268 24.06 -13.66 20.23
CA VAL A 268 24.72 -12.39 19.91
C VAL A 268 24.82 -12.26 18.39
N PRO A 269 24.06 -11.32 17.79
CA PRO A 269 24.04 -11.19 16.34
C PRO A 269 25.34 -10.58 15.80
N THR A 270 25.79 -11.06 14.65
CA THR A 270 26.76 -10.36 13.81
C THR A 270 26.13 -9.12 13.16
N LEU A 271 26.92 -8.24 12.56
CA LEU A 271 26.38 -7.04 11.87
C LEU A 271 25.36 -7.40 10.76
N ASP A 272 25.63 -8.46 10.00
CA ASP A 272 24.70 -8.92 8.93
C ASP A 272 23.44 -9.55 9.50
N GLN A 273 23.54 -10.27 10.60
CA GLN A 273 22.38 -10.81 11.32
C GLN A 273 21.56 -9.68 11.94
N GLU A 274 22.22 -8.68 12.55
CA GLU A 274 21.57 -7.49 13.10
C GLU A 274 20.74 -6.76 12.02
N ARG A 275 21.35 -6.53 10.85
CA ARG A 275 20.66 -5.95 9.70
C ARG A 275 19.44 -6.78 9.29
N SER A 276 19.60 -8.11 9.24
CA SER A 276 18.52 -9.03 8.87
C SER A 276 17.36 -9.01 9.88
N LEU A 277 17.69 -9.02 11.18
CA LEU A 277 16.72 -8.95 12.27
C LEU A 277 15.87 -7.67 12.17
N ARG A 278 16.48 -6.51 11.93
CA ARG A 278 15.80 -5.23 11.77
C ARG A 278 14.88 -5.23 10.54
N ILE A 279 15.34 -5.72 9.40
CA ILE A 279 14.54 -5.82 8.17
C ILE A 279 13.31 -6.70 8.39
N ILE A 280 13.47 -7.87 9.01
CA ILE A 280 12.34 -8.77 9.30
C ILE A 280 11.35 -8.08 10.23
N THR A 281 11.84 -7.44 11.29
CA THR A 281 11.03 -6.74 12.30
C THR A 281 10.16 -5.65 11.66
N ASP A 282 10.75 -4.76 10.88
CA ASP A 282 10.02 -3.68 10.20
C ASP A 282 9.01 -4.24 9.20
N HIS A 283 9.44 -5.14 8.34
CA HIS A 283 8.63 -5.60 7.23
C HIS A 283 7.45 -6.48 7.66
N ILE A 284 7.60 -7.30 8.72
CA ILE A 284 6.46 -8.05 9.26
C ILE A 284 5.44 -7.12 9.91
N ARG A 285 5.91 -6.11 10.68
CA ARG A 285 5.06 -5.08 11.28
C ARG A 285 4.26 -4.36 10.20
N ALA A 286 4.92 -3.83 9.18
CA ALA A 286 4.27 -3.17 8.05
C ALA A 286 3.26 -4.09 7.33
N SER A 287 3.63 -5.35 7.08
CA SER A 287 2.77 -6.32 6.40
C SER A 287 1.49 -6.63 7.16
N VAL A 288 1.57 -6.76 8.49
CA VAL A 288 0.40 -6.98 9.35
C VAL A 288 -0.53 -5.78 9.32
N PHE A 289 0.01 -4.56 9.42
CA PHE A 289 -0.81 -3.34 9.34
C PHE A 289 -1.46 -3.14 7.97
N PHE A 290 -0.82 -3.52 6.86
CA PHE A 290 -1.45 -3.49 5.54
C PHE A 290 -2.58 -4.51 5.38
N LEU A 291 -2.37 -5.74 5.83
CA LEU A 291 -3.38 -6.79 5.74
C LEU A 291 -4.58 -6.50 6.67
N GLY A 292 -4.30 -5.88 7.82
CA GLY A 292 -5.28 -5.50 8.83
C GLY A 292 -5.94 -4.14 8.60
N ASP A 293 -5.47 -3.32 7.63
CA ASP A 293 -6.05 -2.01 7.34
C ASP A 293 -7.54 -2.10 6.99
N GLU A 294 -8.29 -1.04 7.23
CA GLU A 294 -9.74 -0.96 6.94
C GLU A 294 -10.03 -1.33 5.49
N ARG A 295 -9.18 -0.88 4.58
CA ARG A 295 -9.28 -1.15 3.13
C ARG A 295 -8.58 -2.41 2.68
N GLY A 296 -7.73 -2.99 3.49
CA GLY A 296 -7.00 -4.24 3.30
C GLY A 296 -6.34 -4.42 1.93
N VAL A 297 -5.04 -4.66 1.89
CA VAL A 297 -4.31 -4.98 0.66
C VAL A 297 -3.93 -6.44 0.66
N LYS A 298 -4.14 -7.12 -0.46
CA LYS A 298 -3.65 -8.51 -0.66
C LYS A 298 -2.39 -8.53 -1.50
N PRO A 299 -1.43 -9.43 -1.22
CA PRO A 299 -0.21 -9.55 -2.02
C PRO A 299 -0.53 -9.83 -3.50
N SER A 300 -0.07 -8.96 -4.39
CA SER A 300 -0.31 -9.05 -5.84
C SER A 300 0.93 -8.71 -6.67
N ASN A 301 0.83 -8.66 -8.00
CA ASN A 301 1.93 -8.26 -8.88
C ASN A 301 1.85 -6.78 -9.31
N ILE A 302 0.87 -6.04 -8.84
CA ILE A 302 0.62 -4.64 -9.24
C ILE A 302 0.37 -3.77 -8.03
N ASP A 303 0.65 -2.49 -8.17
CA ASP A 303 0.31 -1.42 -7.25
C ASP A 303 0.66 -1.73 -5.78
N ARG A 304 -0.22 -1.37 -4.87
CA ARG A 304 -0.07 -1.56 -3.41
C ARG A 304 0.20 -3.02 -3.02
N GLY A 305 -0.46 -3.96 -3.71
CA GLY A 305 -0.26 -5.39 -3.46
C GLY A 305 1.13 -5.88 -3.87
N TYR A 306 1.78 -5.22 -4.82
CA TYR A 306 3.18 -5.47 -5.18
C TYR A 306 4.13 -5.08 -4.04
N VAL A 307 3.92 -3.90 -3.46
CA VAL A 307 4.73 -3.43 -2.32
C VAL A 307 4.59 -4.39 -1.13
N LEU A 308 3.36 -4.75 -0.76
CA LEU A 308 3.12 -5.72 0.31
C LEU A 308 3.80 -7.07 0.02
N ARG A 309 3.67 -7.60 -1.20
CA ARG A 309 4.34 -8.84 -1.61
C ARG A 309 5.86 -8.73 -1.49
N ARG A 310 6.43 -7.59 -1.87
CA ARG A 310 7.86 -7.32 -1.75
C ARG A 310 8.33 -7.37 -0.30
N LEU A 311 7.61 -6.72 0.62
CA LEU A 311 7.92 -6.76 2.06
C LEU A 311 7.90 -8.20 2.61
N ILE A 312 6.82 -8.95 2.34
CA ILE A 312 6.68 -10.35 2.78
C ILE A 312 7.82 -11.21 2.24
N ARG A 313 8.16 -11.09 0.95
CA ARG A 313 9.23 -11.89 0.34
C ARG A 313 10.61 -11.51 0.85
N ARG A 314 10.82 -10.24 1.12
CA ARG A 314 12.05 -9.75 1.75
C ARG A 314 12.20 -10.31 3.16
N THR A 315 11.13 -10.31 3.95
CA THR A 315 11.07 -10.97 5.27
C THR A 315 11.46 -12.46 5.19
N ILE A 316 10.87 -13.20 4.27
CA ILE A 316 11.17 -14.64 4.09
C ILE A 316 12.63 -14.88 3.69
N ARG A 317 13.16 -14.06 2.78
CA ARG A 317 14.56 -14.17 2.35
C ARG A 317 15.53 -13.91 3.51
N PHE A 318 15.35 -12.82 4.26
CA PHE A 318 16.21 -12.50 5.38
C PHE A 318 16.08 -13.50 6.53
N GLY A 319 14.87 -14.03 6.78
CA GLY A 319 14.68 -15.15 7.70
C GLY A 319 15.53 -16.38 7.29
N ARG A 320 15.54 -16.70 6.00
CA ARG A 320 16.37 -17.78 5.47
C ARG A 320 17.87 -17.52 5.63
N LEU A 321 18.32 -16.28 5.42
CA LEU A 321 19.72 -15.89 5.59
C LEU A 321 20.22 -16.09 7.03
N ILE A 322 19.36 -15.88 8.02
CA ILE A 322 19.70 -16.07 9.43
C ILE A 322 19.35 -17.47 9.97
N GLY A 323 19.00 -18.43 9.09
CA GLY A 323 18.82 -19.84 9.44
C GLY A 323 17.41 -20.26 9.85
N ILE A 324 16.38 -19.44 9.63
CA ILE A 324 14.99 -19.83 9.91
C ILE A 324 14.45 -20.68 8.74
N ASP A 325 14.38 -21.99 8.92
CA ASP A 325 13.93 -22.93 7.88
C ASP A 325 12.43 -23.20 7.91
N LYS A 326 11.81 -23.18 9.09
CA LYS A 326 10.36 -23.37 9.28
C LYS A 326 9.53 -22.17 8.79
N ASP A 327 8.24 -22.36 8.63
CA ASP A 327 7.32 -21.25 8.43
C ASP A 327 7.22 -20.43 9.73
N PHE A 328 7.32 -19.13 9.65
CA PHE A 328 7.49 -18.26 10.82
C PHE A 328 6.67 -16.96 10.77
N LEU A 329 6.10 -16.61 9.61
CA LEU A 329 5.41 -15.33 9.47
C LEU A 329 4.17 -15.24 10.37
N ILE A 330 3.43 -16.34 10.56
CA ILE A 330 2.24 -16.35 11.44
C ILE A 330 2.65 -16.08 12.89
N GLU A 331 3.73 -16.71 13.35
CA GLU A 331 4.23 -16.56 14.72
C GLU A 331 4.61 -15.09 15.00
N LEU A 332 5.33 -14.46 14.07
CA LEU A 332 5.69 -13.06 14.17
C LEU A 332 4.48 -12.12 14.04
N ALA A 333 3.55 -12.41 13.13
CA ALA A 333 2.33 -11.62 12.97
C ALA A 333 1.47 -11.63 14.23
N ASP A 334 1.43 -12.74 14.95
CA ASP A 334 0.73 -12.85 16.23
C ASP A 334 1.33 -11.93 17.30
N VAL A 335 2.67 -11.84 17.37
CA VAL A 335 3.35 -10.89 18.25
C VAL A 335 2.98 -9.45 17.88
N VAL A 336 3.02 -9.09 16.59
CA VAL A 336 2.63 -7.74 16.14
C VAL A 336 1.19 -7.41 16.54
N ILE A 337 0.24 -8.34 16.34
CA ILE A 337 -1.18 -8.13 16.67
C ILE A 337 -1.33 -7.90 18.17
N ARG A 338 -0.79 -8.77 19.02
CA ARG A 338 -0.90 -8.65 20.49
C ARG A 338 -0.31 -7.37 21.04
N LEU A 339 0.78 -6.87 20.46
CA LEU A 339 1.40 -5.61 20.89
C LEU A 339 0.53 -4.38 20.56
N ASN A 340 -0.28 -4.46 19.50
CA ASN A 340 -0.98 -3.32 18.94
C ASN A 340 -2.52 -3.40 19.07
N GLU A 341 -3.12 -4.52 19.49
CA GLU A 341 -4.57 -4.73 19.50
C GLU A 341 -5.35 -3.74 20.36
N SER A 342 -4.76 -3.23 21.45
CA SER A 342 -5.39 -2.23 22.31
C SER A 342 -5.63 -0.89 21.63
N GLU A 343 -4.77 -0.52 20.67
CA GLU A 343 -4.85 0.74 19.92
C GLU A 343 -5.47 0.53 18.53
N TYR A 344 -5.27 -0.65 17.96
CA TYR A 344 -5.74 -1.07 16.64
C TYR A 344 -6.53 -2.38 16.69
N PRO A 345 -7.75 -2.40 17.28
CA PRO A 345 -8.53 -3.62 17.50
C PRO A 345 -8.86 -4.38 16.20
N LEU A 346 -8.91 -3.67 15.07
CA LEU A 346 -9.13 -4.26 13.75
C LEU A 346 -8.07 -5.32 13.38
N LEU A 347 -6.86 -5.25 13.93
CA LEU A 347 -5.82 -6.27 13.73
C LEU A 347 -6.24 -7.61 14.33
N SER A 348 -6.85 -7.61 15.53
CA SER A 348 -7.39 -8.81 16.16
C SER A 348 -8.63 -9.33 15.44
N GLU A 349 -9.53 -8.45 15.00
CA GLU A 349 -10.73 -8.83 14.24
C GLU A 349 -10.37 -9.51 12.90
N LYS A 350 -9.30 -9.07 12.24
CA LYS A 350 -8.83 -9.61 10.96
C LYS A 350 -7.73 -10.67 11.09
N ARG A 351 -7.40 -11.13 12.29
CA ARG A 351 -6.30 -12.04 12.60
C ARG A 351 -6.25 -13.26 11.67
N ASP A 352 -7.36 -13.98 11.52
CA ASP A 352 -7.41 -15.19 10.71
C ASP A 352 -7.14 -14.92 9.23
N SER A 353 -7.64 -13.79 8.70
CA SER A 353 -7.41 -13.39 7.32
C SER A 353 -5.95 -12.94 7.10
N ILE A 354 -5.34 -12.25 8.07
CA ILE A 354 -3.92 -11.86 8.05
C ILE A 354 -3.05 -13.13 7.99
N PHE A 355 -3.30 -14.09 8.86
CA PHE A 355 -2.58 -15.35 8.91
C PHE A 355 -2.71 -16.16 7.61
N ALA A 356 -3.92 -16.24 7.07
CA ALA A 356 -4.16 -16.96 5.82
C ALA A 356 -3.40 -16.35 4.62
N ASP A 357 -3.39 -15.01 4.50
CA ASP A 357 -2.70 -14.33 3.41
C ASP A 357 -1.16 -14.41 3.56
N LEU A 358 -0.63 -14.28 4.77
CA LEU A 358 0.81 -14.45 5.06
C LEU A 358 1.28 -15.88 4.79
N SER A 359 0.61 -16.89 5.36
CA SER A 359 0.95 -18.31 5.16
C SER A 359 0.94 -18.68 3.69
N LYS A 360 -0.08 -18.22 2.96
CA LYS A 360 -0.20 -18.51 1.54
C LYS A 360 0.95 -17.93 0.71
N GLU A 361 1.38 -16.70 0.98
CA GLU A 361 2.50 -16.09 0.27
C GLU A 361 3.83 -16.71 0.70
N GLU A 362 3.99 -17.08 1.97
CA GLU A 362 5.16 -17.77 2.50
C GLU A 362 5.37 -19.14 1.83
N VAL A 363 4.37 -20.00 1.86
CA VAL A 363 4.42 -21.33 1.21
C VAL A 363 4.68 -21.20 -0.29
N LYS A 364 4.03 -20.24 -0.94
CA LYS A 364 4.20 -20.00 -2.37
C LYS A 364 5.62 -19.55 -2.72
N PHE A 365 6.17 -18.62 -1.96
CA PHE A 365 7.49 -18.05 -2.27
C PHE A 365 8.62 -19.02 -1.91
N LYS A 366 8.55 -19.71 -0.78
CA LYS A 366 9.53 -20.76 -0.38
C LYS A 366 9.72 -21.83 -1.46
N ARG A 367 8.65 -22.24 -2.14
CA ARG A 367 8.72 -23.20 -3.27
C ARG A 367 9.56 -22.71 -4.45
N THR A 368 9.64 -21.41 -4.67
CA THR A 368 10.36 -20.82 -5.80
C THR A 368 11.69 -20.19 -5.41
N LEU A 369 11.86 -19.81 -4.14
CA LEU A 369 13.04 -19.08 -3.65
C LEU A 369 14.34 -19.84 -3.92
N GLU A 370 14.45 -21.09 -3.50
CA GLU A 370 15.65 -21.92 -3.70
C GLU A 370 16.02 -22.10 -5.18
N LYS A 371 15.00 -22.31 -6.02
CA LYS A 371 15.19 -22.44 -7.47
C LYS A 371 15.61 -21.11 -8.08
N GLY A 372 15.02 -20.02 -7.63
CA GLY A 372 15.34 -18.68 -8.06
C GLY A 372 16.75 -18.26 -7.67
N LEU A 373 17.18 -18.51 -6.43
CA LEU A 373 18.54 -18.24 -5.96
C LEU A 373 19.59 -19.04 -6.76
N ARG A 374 19.34 -20.34 -7.03
CA ARG A 374 20.24 -21.13 -7.89
C ARG A 374 20.30 -20.58 -9.32
N LYS A 375 19.15 -20.15 -9.88
CA LYS A 375 19.11 -19.56 -11.21
C LYS A 375 19.84 -18.22 -11.24
N PHE A 376 19.64 -17.36 -10.21
CA PHE A 376 20.34 -16.09 -10.05
C PHE A 376 21.86 -16.29 -10.02
N ARG A 377 22.37 -17.16 -9.13
CA ARG A 377 23.83 -17.46 -9.03
C ARG A 377 24.41 -17.88 -10.37
N ARG A 378 23.75 -18.81 -11.07
CA ARG A 378 24.18 -19.28 -12.39
C ARG A 378 24.21 -18.16 -13.44
N ILE A 379 23.30 -17.18 -13.37
CA ILE A 379 23.32 -16.02 -14.27
C ILE A 379 24.50 -15.13 -13.91
N ALA A 380 24.69 -14.81 -12.65
CA ALA A 380 25.74 -13.94 -12.15
C ALA A 380 27.16 -14.49 -12.38
N GLU A 381 27.36 -15.82 -12.24
CA GLU A 381 28.64 -16.48 -12.53
C GLU A 381 29.06 -16.39 -14.01
N ASN A 382 28.09 -16.27 -14.92
CA ASN A 382 28.35 -16.26 -16.37
C ASN A 382 28.37 -14.86 -16.99
N SER A 383 28.12 -13.80 -16.21
CA SER A 383 28.07 -12.44 -16.72
C SER A 383 28.36 -11.42 -15.62
N PRO A 384 29.17 -10.38 -15.89
CA PRO A 384 29.41 -9.29 -14.95
C PRO A 384 28.17 -8.36 -14.79
N ARG A 385 27.12 -8.59 -15.58
CA ARG A 385 25.86 -7.84 -15.57
C ARG A 385 24.68 -8.77 -15.82
N ILE A 386 23.63 -8.62 -15.05
CA ILE A 386 22.33 -9.28 -15.27
C ILE A 386 21.51 -8.42 -16.24
N ASP A 387 21.29 -8.93 -17.44
CA ASP A 387 20.45 -8.27 -18.43
C ASP A 387 18.97 -8.23 -18.04
N GLY A 388 18.19 -7.37 -18.68
CA GLY A 388 16.78 -7.20 -18.36
C GLY A 388 15.93 -8.45 -18.61
N LYS A 389 16.29 -9.29 -19.56
CA LYS A 389 15.58 -10.55 -19.86
C LYS A 389 15.75 -11.58 -18.74
N ASN A 390 16.98 -11.72 -18.25
CA ASN A 390 17.26 -12.59 -17.11
C ASN A 390 16.64 -12.06 -15.81
N ALA A 391 16.68 -10.75 -15.58
CA ALA A 391 15.99 -10.13 -14.46
C ALA A 391 14.46 -10.33 -14.56
N PHE A 392 13.89 -10.20 -15.77
CA PHE A 392 12.47 -10.46 -16.00
C PHE A 392 12.10 -11.95 -15.84
N LEU A 393 12.98 -12.85 -16.24
CA LEU A 393 12.82 -14.31 -15.99
C LEU A 393 12.74 -14.61 -14.50
N LEU A 394 13.62 -14.01 -13.67
CA LEU A 394 13.59 -14.13 -12.22
C LEU A 394 12.27 -13.58 -11.63
N PHE A 395 11.81 -12.46 -12.13
CA PHE A 395 10.55 -11.86 -11.73
C PHE A 395 9.34 -12.76 -12.08
N GLN A 396 9.23 -13.14 -13.36
CA GLN A 396 8.04 -13.84 -13.87
C GLN A 396 7.96 -15.29 -13.39
N SER A 397 9.09 -16.03 -13.40
CA SER A 397 9.11 -17.47 -13.16
C SER A 397 9.36 -17.86 -11.71
N PHE A 398 10.13 -17.04 -10.98
CA PHE A 398 10.50 -17.32 -9.60
C PHE A 398 9.88 -16.34 -8.60
N GLY A 399 9.25 -15.29 -9.09
CA GLY A 399 8.59 -14.30 -8.26
C GLY A 399 9.56 -13.38 -7.53
N PHE A 400 10.75 -13.14 -8.06
CA PHE A 400 11.70 -12.19 -7.49
C PHE A 400 11.31 -10.77 -7.91
N PRO A 401 10.89 -9.88 -7.00
CA PRO A 401 10.80 -8.46 -7.31
C PRO A 401 12.13 -7.96 -7.90
N ILE A 402 12.09 -6.97 -8.78
CA ILE A 402 13.33 -6.47 -9.41
C ILE A 402 14.31 -5.93 -8.37
N GLU A 403 13.78 -5.34 -7.32
CA GLU A 403 14.54 -4.81 -6.20
C GLU A 403 15.26 -5.93 -5.43
N LEU A 404 14.62 -7.09 -5.27
CA LEU A 404 15.26 -8.26 -4.68
C LEU A 404 16.40 -8.79 -5.56
N THR A 405 16.20 -8.80 -6.89
CA THR A 405 17.25 -9.18 -7.83
C THR A 405 18.42 -8.21 -7.77
N LYS A 406 18.14 -6.90 -7.64
CA LYS A 406 19.16 -5.87 -7.47
C LYS A 406 19.91 -6.03 -6.15
N GLU A 407 19.22 -6.20 -5.03
CA GLU A 407 19.82 -6.40 -3.71
C GLU A 407 20.77 -7.60 -3.71
N LEU A 408 20.38 -8.73 -4.33
CA LEU A 408 21.23 -9.91 -4.50
C LEU A 408 22.46 -9.64 -5.39
N ALA A 409 22.30 -8.81 -6.40
CA ALA A 409 23.38 -8.46 -7.32
C ALA A 409 24.38 -7.50 -6.67
N ASP A 410 23.89 -6.50 -5.93
CA ASP A 410 24.71 -5.55 -5.17
C ASP A 410 25.58 -6.27 -4.11
N GLU A 411 25.05 -7.33 -3.45
CA GLU A 411 25.80 -8.18 -2.48
C GLU A 411 27.04 -8.87 -3.08
N ILE A 412 27.03 -9.10 -4.39
CA ILE A 412 28.14 -9.79 -5.09
C ILE A 412 28.84 -8.88 -6.11
N GLY A 413 28.52 -7.58 -6.11
CA GLY A 413 29.16 -6.58 -7.00
C GLY A 413 28.78 -6.72 -8.47
N VAL A 414 27.59 -7.20 -8.80
CA VAL A 414 27.07 -7.38 -10.17
C VAL A 414 26.00 -6.33 -10.47
N GLU A 415 26.07 -5.70 -11.65
CA GLU A 415 25.03 -4.75 -12.10
C GLU A 415 23.77 -5.45 -12.62
N VAL A 416 22.61 -4.80 -12.46
CA VAL A 416 21.32 -5.22 -13.05
C VAL A 416 20.80 -4.17 -14.02
N ASP A 417 20.49 -4.57 -15.27
CA ASP A 417 19.87 -3.70 -16.25
C ASP A 417 18.39 -3.46 -15.96
N GLN A 418 18.12 -2.46 -15.13
CA GLN A 418 16.75 -2.07 -14.77
C GLN A 418 16.00 -1.42 -15.93
N VAL A 419 16.70 -0.76 -16.86
CA VAL A 419 16.09 -0.11 -18.02
C VAL A 419 15.57 -1.16 -19.01
N GLU A 420 16.38 -2.18 -19.28
CA GLU A 420 15.96 -3.30 -20.12
C GLU A 420 14.87 -4.12 -19.43
N PHE A 421 14.99 -4.38 -18.12
CA PHE A 421 13.93 -5.04 -17.34
C PHE A 421 12.59 -4.30 -17.49
N LYS A 422 12.58 -2.99 -17.38
CA LYS A 422 11.35 -2.17 -17.51
C LYS A 422 10.75 -2.34 -18.91
N LYS A 423 11.56 -2.38 -19.95
CA LYS A 423 11.09 -2.62 -21.34
C LYS A 423 10.47 -4.02 -21.48
N GLU A 424 11.09 -5.06 -20.94
CA GLU A 424 10.57 -6.43 -20.96
C GLU A 424 9.25 -6.54 -20.15
N TYR A 425 9.17 -5.88 -19.00
CA TYR A 425 7.97 -5.82 -18.18
C TYR A 425 6.82 -5.09 -18.89
N GLU A 426 7.08 -3.91 -19.48
CA GLU A 426 6.10 -3.16 -20.28
C GLU A 426 5.66 -3.93 -21.54
N HIS A 427 6.61 -4.59 -22.22
CA HIS A 427 6.29 -5.45 -23.35
C HIS A 427 5.35 -6.59 -22.93
N HIS A 428 5.66 -7.26 -21.83
CA HIS A 428 4.81 -8.32 -21.28
C HIS A 428 3.43 -7.79 -20.86
N GLN A 429 3.37 -6.61 -20.23
CA GLN A 429 2.09 -5.95 -19.92
C GLN A 429 1.31 -5.61 -21.18
N LYS A 430 1.96 -5.07 -22.23
CA LYS A 430 1.30 -4.77 -23.50
C LYS A 430 0.80 -6.04 -24.20
N VAL A 431 1.57 -7.10 -24.21
CA VAL A 431 1.15 -8.41 -24.76
C VAL A 431 -0.01 -8.98 -23.93
N SER A 432 0.06 -8.91 -22.60
CA SER A 432 -1.00 -9.33 -21.69
C SER A 432 -2.24 -8.43 -21.81
N SER A 433 -2.07 -7.11 -21.91
CA SER A 433 -3.17 -6.17 -22.09
C SER A 433 -3.71 -6.14 -23.52
N ALA A 434 -2.88 -6.37 -24.55
CA ALA A 434 -3.33 -6.55 -25.93
C ALA A 434 -4.10 -7.86 -26.08
N SER A 435 -3.68 -8.90 -25.37
CA SER A 435 -4.49 -10.11 -25.20
C SER A 435 -5.78 -9.81 -24.43
N ALA A 436 -5.73 -8.96 -23.40
CA ALA A 436 -6.91 -8.49 -22.68
C ALA A 436 -7.74 -7.48 -23.50
N LYS A 437 -7.15 -6.56 -24.26
CA LYS A 437 -7.87 -5.61 -25.15
C LYS A 437 -8.49 -6.28 -26.39
N LYS A 438 -7.86 -7.33 -26.93
CA LYS A 438 -8.55 -8.25 -27.87
C LYS A 438 -9.71 -8.99 -27.18
N LEU A 439 -9.66 -9.17 -25.87
CA LEU A 439 -10.71 -9.74 -25.03
C LEU A 439 -11.86 -8.73 -24.70
N PHE A 440 -11.68 -7.42 -24.88
CA PHE A 440 -12.66 -6.40 -24.47
C PHE A 440 -13.84 -6.20 -25.45
N LYS A 441 -13.94 -6.99 -26.52
CA LYS A 441 -15.17 -7.18 -27.28
C LYS A 441 -15.94 -8.40 -26.74
N GLY A 442 -16.31 -8.42 -25.46
CA GLY A 442 -17.05 -9.55 -24.85
C GLY A 442 -16.25 -10.87 -24.71
N GLY A 443 -14.92 -10.83 -24.82
CA GLY A 443 -14.08 -12.05 -24.80
C GLY A 443 -14.07 -12.84 -26.11
N LEU A 444 -14.60 -12.29 -27.18
CA LEU A 444 -14.78 -12.93 -28.47
C LEU A 444 -13.49 -12.89 -29.31
N SER A 445 -13.10 -14.01 -29.91
CA SER A 445 -11.98 -14.07 -30.87
C SER A 445 -12.31 -13.47 -32.23
N ASP A 446 -13.58 -13.59 -32.66
CA ASP A 446 -14.13 -13.13 -33.93
C ASP A 446 -15.65 -12.86 -33.84
N ALA A 447 -16.29 -12.56 -34.96
CA ALA A 447 -17.73 -12.31 -35.04
C ALA A 447 -18.52 -13.48 -35.69
N SER A 448 -17.97 -14.70 -35.70
CA SER A 448 -18.61 -15.89 -36.25
C SER A 448 -19.90 -16.25 -35.52
N ILE A 449 -20.74 -17.03 -36.14
CA ILE A 449 -22.01 -17.49 -35.54
C ILE A 449 -21.73 -18.41 -34.33
N GLU A 450 -20.69 -19.22 -34.41
CA GLU A 450 -20.23 -20.10 -33.33
C GLU A 450 -19.82 -19.29 -32.09
N THR A 451 -19.10 -18.21 -32.30
CA THR A 451 -18.67 -17.32 -31.24
C THR A 451 -19.84 -16.56 -30.60
N LYS A 452 -20.83 -16.10 -31.39
CA LYS A 452 -22.08 -15.51 -30.87
C LYS A 452 -22.87 -16.49 -30.01
N ARG A 453 -23.00 -17.74 -30.47
CA ARG A 453 -23.69 -18.83 -29.74
C ARG A 453 -22.99 -19.07 -28.39
N LEU A 454 -21.67 -19.25 -28.38
CA LEU A 454 -20.89 -19.47 -27.16
C LEU A 454 -20.90 -18.24 -26.23
N HIS A 455 -21.04 -17.03 -26.76
CA HIS A 455 -21.17 -15.82 -25.96
C HIS A 455 -22.52 -15.80 -25.22
N THR A 456 -23.61 -16.12 -25.87
CA THR A 456 -24.91 -16.24 -25.20
C THR A 456 -24.90 -17.37 -24.16
N ALA A 457 -24.26 -18.51 -24.48
CA ALA A 457 -24.09 -19.60 -23.52
C ALA A 457 -23.26 -19.18 -22.28
N THR A 458 -22.36 -18.20 -22.41
CA THR A 458 -21.59 -17.66 -21.28
C THR A 458 -22.48 -16.94 -20.27
N HIS A 459 -23.50 -16.19 -20.73
CA HIS A 459 -24.47 -15.53 -19.86
C HIS A 459 -25.34 -16.56 -19.11
N LEU A 460 -25.79 -17.62 -19.82
CA LEU A 460 -26.52 -18.72 -19.18
C LEU A 460 -25.65 -19.43 -18.13
N LEU A 461 -24.37 -19.68 -18.43
CA LEU A 461 -23.43 -20.32 -17.52
C LEU A 461 -23.19 -19.46 -16.26
N ASN A 462 -23.02 -18.14 -16.41
CA ASN A 462 -22.81 -17.23 -15.30
C ASN A 462 -23.98 -17.30 -14.30
N GLU A 463 -25.19 -17.19 -14.78
CA GLU A 463 -26.37 -17.24 -13.92
C GLU A 463 -26.63 -18.65 -13.35
N ALA A 464 -26.37 -19.71 -14.12
CA ALA A 464 -26.47 -21.08 -13.64
C ALA A 464 -25.49 -21.35 -12.48
N LEU A 465 -24.25 -20.86 -12.58
CA LEU A 465 -23.26 -20.94 -11.49
C LEU A 465 -23.79 -20.28 -10.22
N ARG A 466 -24.36 -19.09 -10.31
CA ARG A 466 -24.89 -18.36 -9.15
C ARG A 466 -26.02 -19.12 -8.47
N LYS A 467 -26.95 -19.64 -9.26
CA LYS A 467 -28.11 -20.37 -8.76
C LYS A 467 -27.73 -21.72 -8.14
N VAL A 468 -26.90 -22.50 -8.81
CA VAL A 468 -26.53 -23.85 -8.33
C VAL A 468 -25.61 -23.74 -7.09
N LEU A 469 -24.64 -22.82 -7.10
CA LEU A 469 -23.71 -22.64 -5.99
C LEU A 469 -24.27 -21.77 -4.86
N LYS A 470 -25.47 -21.21 -5.02
CA LYS A 470 -26.15 -20.31 -4.08
C LYS A 470 -25.26 -19.13 -3.65
N LYS A 471 -24.51 -18.56 -4.60
CA LYS A 471 -23.54 -17.51 -4.36
C LYS A 471 -23.87 -16.27 -5.19
N ASN A 472 -24.58 -15.32 -4.58
CA ASN A 472 -25.02 -14.09 -5.24
C ASN A 472 -23.86 -13.12 -5.58
N ASP A 473 -22.75 -13.18 -4.86
CA ASP A 473 -21.52 -12.41 -5.10
C ASP A 473 -20.56 -13.09 -6.09
N LEU A 474 -21.01 -14.12 -6.82
CA LEU A 474 -20.23 -14.74 -7.87
C LEU A 474 -20.09 -13.75 -9.04
N VAL A 475 -18.85 -13.44 -9.42
CA VAL A 475 -18.54 -12.51 -10.51
C VAL A 475 -17.57 -13.15 -11.50
N GLN A 476 -17.75 -12.80 -12.76
CA GLN A 476 -16.82 -13.15 -13.82
C GLN A 476 -15.47 -12.44 -13.60
N ARG A 477 -14.39 -13.21 -13.55
CA ARG A 477 -13.01 -12.70 -13.45
C ARG A 477 -12.28 -12.70 -14.78
N GLY A 478 -12.87 -13.30 -15.81
CA GLY A 478 -12.35 -13.32 -17.17
C GLY A 478 -13.10 -14.31 -18.06
N SER A 479 -13.11 -14.04 -19.35
CA SER A 479 -13.63 -14.96 -20.37
C SER A 479 -12.75 -14.97 -21.61
N ASN A 480 -12.85 -16.03 -22.41
CA ASN A 480 -12.27 -16.10 -23.73
C ASN A 480 -13.10 -17.09 -24.55
N ILE A 481 -13.67 -16.59 -25.65
CA ILE A 481 -14.60 -17.31 -26.50
C ILE A 481 -13.97 -17.43 -27.90
N THR A 482 -13.81 -18.66 -28.37
CA THR A 482 -13.36 -19.01 -29.73
C THR A 482 -14.44 -19.85 -30.38
N PRO A 483 -14.44 -20.05 -31.71
CA PRO A 483 -15.45 -20.91 -32.37
C PRO A 483 -15.55 -22.32 -31.78
N GLU A 484 -14.47 -22.84 -31.20
CA GLU A 484 -14.39 -24.21 -30.68
C GLU A 484 -14.87 -24.34 -29.24
N ARG A 485 -14.74 -23.25 -28.44
CA ARG A 485 -15.01 -23.32 -26.99
C ARG A 485 -15.17 -21.95 -26.32
N LEU A 486 -15.85 -21.95 -25.18
CA LEU A 486 -15.76 -20.87 -24.21
C LEU A 486 -14.83 -21.23 -23.03
N ARG A 487 -14.22 -20.22 -22.46
CA ARG A 487 -13.52 -20.23 -21.18
C ARG A 487 -14.14 -19.18 -20.29
N PHE A 488 -14.50 -19.58 -19.06
CA PHE A 488 -15.11 -18.71 -18.06
C PHE A 488 -14.35 -18.82 -16.73
N ASP A 489 -13.85 -17.72 -16.22
CA ASP A 489 -13.13 -17.61 -14.95
C ASP A 489 -14.01 -16.88 -13.93
N PHE A 490 -14.17 -17.43 -12.72
CA PHE A 490 -15.07 -16.90 -11.70
C PHE A 490 -14.49 -17.06 -10.29
N ASN A 491 -14.96 -16.25 -9.33
CA ASN A 491 -14.54 -16.31 -7.94
C ASN A 491 -15.22 -17.47 -7.21
N PHE A 492 -14.44 -18.49 -6.86
CA PHE A 492 -14.89 -19.62 -6.04
C PHE A 492 -13.70 -20.31 -5.37
N ASP A 493 -13.84 -20.68 -4.10
CA ASP A 493 -12.70 -21.04 -3.26
C ASP A 493 -12.32 -22.52 -3.30
N ARG A 494 -13.22 -23.40 -3.74
CA ARG A 494 -13.02 -24.85 -3.82
C ARG A 494 -13.30 -25.42 -5.22
N PRO A 495 -12.85 -26.64 -5.53
CA PRO A 495 -13.28 -27.36 -6.73
C PRO A 495 -14.81 -27.57 -6.74
N LEU A 496 -15.41 -27.54 -7.93
CA LEU A 496 -16.77 -27.99 -8.12
C LEU A 496 -16.82 -29.52 -8.01
N ILE A 497 -17.83 -30.04 -7.34
CA ILE A 497 -18.09 -31.49 -7.30
C ILE A 497 -18.89 -31.92 -8.54
N SER A 498 -18.86 -33.23 -8.86
CA SER A 498 -19.50 -33.75 -10.08
C SER A 498 -20.98 -33.42 -10.16
N SER A 499 -21.71 -33.51 -9.06
CA SER A 499 -23.12 -33.16 -9.00
C SER A 499 -23.42 -31.68 -9.25
N GLU A 500 -22.53 -30.78 -8.86
CA GLU A 500 -22.64 -29.33 -9.15
C GLU A 500 -22.42 -29.07 -10.65
N ILE A 501 -21.38 -29.72 -11.24
CA ILE A 501 -21.11 -29.60 -12.68
C ILE A 501 -22.33 -30.09 -13.49
N GLU A 502 -22.88 -31.23 -13.12
CA GLU A 502 -24.07 -31.80 -13.77
C GLU A 502 -25.30 -30.90 -13.61
N ALA A 503 -25.53 -30.37 -12.42
CA ALA A 503 -26.64 -29.45 -12.16
C ALA A 503 -26.51 -28.15 -12.98
N ILE A 504 -25.30 -27.60 -13.14
CA ILE A 504 -25.02 -26.42 -13.97
C ILE A 504 -25.28 -26.73 -15.44
N GLU A 505 -24.77 -27.86 -15.96
CA GLU A 505 -25.02 -28.28 -17.34
C GLU A 505 -26.52 -28.46 -17.62
N ASN A 506 -27.23 -29.14 -16.72
CA ASN A 506 -28.67 -29.39 -16.85
C ASN A 506 -29.46 -28.08 -16.84
N LEU A 507 -29.11 -27.14 -15.92
CA LEU A 507 -29.80 -25.85 -15.85
C LEU A 507 -29.58 -25.00 -17.10
N VAL A 508 -28.34 -24.95 -17.63
CA VAL A 508 -28.04 -24.24 -18.88
C VAL A 508 -28.82 -24.87 -20.05
N ASN A 509 -28.81 -26.20 -20.19
CA ASN A 509 -29.52 -26.91 -21.26
C ASN A 509 -31.03 -26.77 -21.13
N GLU A 510 -31.59 -26.71 -19.92
CA GLU A 510 -33.01 -26.40 -19.69
C GLU A 510 -33.38 -25.03 -20.28
N GLN A 511 -32.57 -23.98 -20.04
CA GLN A 511 -32.85 -22.66 -20.60
C GLN A 511 -32.66 -22.60 -22.12
N ILE A 512 -31.72 -23.37 -22.66
CA ILE A 512 -31.57 -23.54 -24.11
C ILE A 512 -32.83 -24.17 -24.73
N ASN A 513 -33.36 -25.21 -24.09
CA ASN A 513 -34.52 -25.93 -24.60
C ASN A 513 -35.83 -25.13 -24.48
N LYS A 514 -35.90 -24.17 -23.55
CA LYS A 514 -37.05 -23.24 -23.44
C LYS A 514 -37.14 -22.26 -24.60
N GLY A 515 -36.10 -22.06 -25.39
CA GLY A 515 -36.13 -21.15 -26.53
C GLY A 515 -36.35 -19.70 -26.09
N LEU A 516 -35.61 -19.24 -25.11
CA LEU A 516 -35.74 -17.88 -24.56
C LEU A 516 -35.27 -16.82 -25.55
N GLU A 517 -36.04 -15.74 -25.66
CA GLU A 517 -35.67 -14.57 -26.45
C GLU A 517 -34.48 -13.82 -25.82
N VAL A 518 -33.55 -13.38 -26.65
CA VAL A 518 -32.39 -12.56 -26.22
C VAL A 518 -32.62 -11.13 -26.69
N LYS A 519 -32.85 -10.22 -25.73
CA LYS A 519 -33.12 -8.80 -26.00
C LYS A 519 -31.95 -7.91 -25.65
N ARG A 520 -31.70 -6.94 -26.53
CA ARG A 520 -30.79 -5.84 -26.29
C ARG A 520 -31.55 -4.57 -26.00
N GLU A 521 -31.23 -3.90 -24.90
CA GLU A 521 -31.77 -2.60 -24.54
C GLU A 521 -30.63 -1.64 -24.22
N GLU A 522 -30.83 -0.34 -24.43
CA GLU A 522 -29.91 0.69 -24.03
C GLU A 522 -30.48 1.46 -22.85
N MET A 523 -29.73 1.57 -21.75
CA MET A 523 -30.19 2.23 -20.53
C MET A 523 -29.02 2.82 -19.73
N THR A 524 -29.31 3.65 -18.75
CA THR A 524 -28.32 4.19 -17.83
C THR A 524 -27.82 3.12 -16.85
N LEU A 525 -26.64 3.34 -16.24
CA LEU A 525 -26.09 2.43 -15.23
C LEU A 525 -27.05 2.24 -14.04
N GLU A 526 -27.76 3.30 -13.65
CA GLU A 526 -28.70 3.28 -12.53
C GLU A 526 -29.94 2.44 -12.86
N GLU A 527 -30.50 2.59 -14.05
CA GLU A 527 -31.62 1.77 -14.54
C GLU A 527 -31.22 0.29 -14.64
N ALA A 528 -30.01 0.01 -15.14
CA ALA A 528 -29.49 -1.34 -15.22
C ALA A 528 -29.33 -1.99 -13.84
N LYS A 529 -28.81 -1.26 -12.85
CA LYS A 529 -28.70 -1.72 -11.45
C LYS A 529 -30.07 -1.98 -10.84
N ASN A 530 -31.03 -1.09 -11.03
CA ASN A 530 -32.39 -1.25 -10.52
C ASN A 530 -33.12 -2.46 -11.11
N ARG A 531 -32.76 -2.87 -12.34
CA ARG A 531 -33.25 -4.11 -12.97
C ARG A 531 -32.45 -5.35 -12.56
N GLY A 532 -31.44 -5.22 -11.69
CA GLY A 532 -30.62 -6.34 -11.25
C GLY A 532 -29.57 -6.81 -12.27
N ALA A 533 -29.23 -5.97 -13.26
CA ALA A 533 -28.23 -6.31 -14.26
C ALA A 533 -26.84 -6.51 -13.62
N GLN A 534 -26.16 -7.57 -14.05
CA GLN A 534 -24.81 -7.87 -13.62
C GLN A 534 -23.80 -7.01 -14.38
N ALA A 535 -22.90 -6.33 -13.65
CA ALA A 535 -21.82 -5.56 -14.22
C ALA A 535 -20.45 -6.14 -13.82
N VAL A 536 -19.57 -6.27 -14.79
CA VAL A 536 -18.20 -6.77 -14.55
C VAL A 536 -17.27 -5.64 -14.08
N PHE A 537 -17.62 -4.34 -14.28
CA PHE A 537 -16.80 -3.17 -13.97
C PHE A 537 -17.66 -1.96 -13.56
N ASP A 538 -17.72 -1.63 -12.28
CA ASP A 538 -18.57 -0.58 -11.72
C ASP A 538 -18.09 0.87 -11.99
N ASP A 539 -16.75 1.12 -12.09
CA ASP A 539 -16.20 2.47 -12.00
C ASP A 539 -16.02 3.23 -13.33
N LYS A 540 -16.38 2.64 -14.48
CA LYS A 540 -16.06 3.22 -15.81
C LYS A 540 -17.28 3.73 -16.60
N TYR A 541 -18.49 3.66 -16.06
CA TYR A 541 -19.72 3.81 -16.85
C TYR A 541 -20.63 4.99 -16.47
N SER A 542 -20.16 5.97 -15.71
CA SER A 542 -20.98 7.14 -15.37
C SER A 542 -21.20 8.05 -16.59
N GLY A 543 -22.47 8.26 -16.97
CA GLY A 543 -22.89 9.25 -17.98
C GLY A 543 -22.99 8.76 -19.42
N ILE A 544 -22.91 7.45 -19.69
CA ILE A 544 -23.02 6.84 -21.04
C ILE A 544 -24.18 5.86 -21.07
N ALA A 545 -24.96 5.83 -22.17
CA ALA A 545 -25.95 4.78 -22.41
C ALA A 545 -25.25 3.42 -22.60
N LEU A 546 -25.66 2.44 -21.80
CA LEU A 546 -25.05 1.11 -21.76
C LEU A 546 -25.95 0.07 -22.43
N SER A 547 -25.35 -0.84 -23.20
CA SER A 547 -26.06 -1.98 -23.73
C SER A 547 -26.23 -3.05 -22.66
N VAL A 548 -27.48 -3.44 -22.40
CA VAL A 548 -27.88 -4.50 -21.49
C VAL A 548 -28.55 -5.62 -22.33
N TYR A 549 -28.09 -6.85 -22.11
CA TYR A 549 -28.70 -8.03 -22.72
C TYR A 549 -29.45 -8.82 -21.66
N SER A 550 -30.73 -9.15 -21.97
CA SER A 550 -31.54 -10.07 -21.19
C SER A 550 -31.81 -11.36 -21.97
N VAL A 551 -31.77 -12.49 -21.28
CA VAL A 551 -32.10 -13.80 -21.83
C VAL A 551 -33.38 -14.28 -21.11
N GLY A 552 -34.52 -13.94 -21.66
CA GLY A 552 -35.82 -14.08 -20.98
C GLY A 552 -35.75 -13.45 -19.57
N ASP A 553 -36.34 -14.13 -18.59
CA ASP A 553 -36.23 -13.75 -17.15
C ASP A 553 -35.08 -14.47 -16.43
N PHE A 554 -34.21 -15.17 -17.17
CA PHE A 554 -33.16 -15.99 -16.57
C PHE A 554 -31.86 -15.22 -16.25
N SER A 555 -31.39 -14.39 -17.18
CA SER A 555 -30.14 -13.62 -17.03
C SER A 555 -30.32 -12.21 -17.58
N ILE A 556 -29.69 -11.22 -16.88
CA ILE A 556 -29.61 -9.84 -17.34
C ILE A 556 -28.19 -9.31 -17.05
N GLU A 557 -27.48 -8.89 -18.10
CA GLU A 557 -26.06 -8.51 -17.99
C GLU A 557 -25.71 -7.29 -18.84
N LEU A 558 -24.80 -6.44 -18.31
CA LEU A 558 -24.13 -5.40 -19.08
C LEU A 558 -23.14 -6.04 -20.04
N CYS A 559 -23.41 -5.95 -21.34
CA CYS A 559 -22.59 -6.59 -22.36
C CYS A 559 -22.58 -5.80 -23.68
N GLY A 560 -21.41 -5.69 -24.30
CA GLY A 560 -21.23 -5.02 -25.61
C GLY A 560 -21.03 -5.96 -26.79
N GLY A 561 -21.07 -7.27 -26.58
CA GLY A 561 -20.79 -8.27 -27.61
C GLY A 561 -22.06 -8.72 -28.38
N PRO A 562 -21.91 -9.32 -29.57
CA PRO A 562 -23.04 -9.86 -30.29
C PRO A 562 -23.54 -11.16 -29.64
N HIS A 563 -24.87 -11.36 -29.69
CA HIS A 563 -25.58 -12.54 -29.21
C HIS A 563 -26.46 -13.13 -30.31
N VAL A 564 -26.96 -14.37 -30.11
CA VAL A 564 -28.05 -14.94 -30.91
C VAL A 564 -29.38 -14.33 -30.48
N ASP A 565 -30.39 -14.42 -31.32
CA ASP A 565 -31.71 -13.86 -31.03
C ASP A 565 -32.55 -14.79 -30.13
N ASN A 566 -32.25 -16.09 -30.14
CA ASN A 566 -32.98 -17.08 -29.35
C ASN A 566 -32.03 -18.17 -28.81
N THR A 567 -32.26 -18.64 -27.57
CA THR A 567 -31.42 -19.67 -26.97
C THR A 567 -31.51 -21.03 -27.64
N SER A 568 -32.61 -21.32 -28.39
CA SER A 568 -32.76 -22.56 -29.18
C SER A 568 -31.68 -22.75 -30.25
N GLU A 569 -31.01 -21.65 -30.66
CA GLU A 569 -29.89 -21.67 -31.61
C GLU A 569 -28.59 -22.24 -31.05
N LEU A 570 -28.48 -22.38 -29.72
CA LEU A 570 -27.21 -22.74 -29.05
C LEU A 570 -26.83 -24.23 -29.25
N GLY A 571 -27.81 -25.13 -29.36
CA GLY A 571 -27.57 -26.57 -29.40
C GLY A 571 -27.49 -27.17 -27.99
N THR A 572 -26.52 -28.06 -27.71
CA THR A 572 -26.34 -28.67 -26.39
C THR A 572 -25.06 -28.19 -25.72
N PHE A 573 -25.17 -27.66 -24.52
CA PHE A 573 -24.04 -27.15 -23.72
C PHE A 573 -23.39 -28.28 -22.94
N LYS A 574 -22.02 -28.33 -22.93
CA LYS A 574 -21.23 -29.31 -22.19
C LYS A 574 -20.00 -28.69 -21.57
N ILE A 575 -19.79 -28.91 -20.25
CA ILE A 575 -18.56 -28.54 -19.54
C ILE A 575 -17.53 -29.64 -19.81
N ILE A 576 -16.39 -29.26 -20.39
CA ILE A 576 -15.31 -30.22 -20.72
C ILE A 576 -14.20 -30.25 -19.66
N LYS A 577 -14.06 -29.17 -18.88
CA LYS A 577 -13.01 -29.10 -17.84
C LYS A 577 -13.30 -28.01 -16.82
N GLU A 578 -13.07 -28.33 -15.55
CA GLU A 578 -13.04 -27.38 -14.44
C GLU A 578 -11.69 -27.48 -13.73
N LYS A 579 -11.07 -26.33 -13.35
CA LYS A 579 -9.82 -26.29 -12.58
C LYS A 579 -9.59 -24.96 -11.87
N GLY A 580 -8.77 -24.98 -10.80
CA GLY A 580 -8.23 -23.75 -10.20
C GLY A 580 -7.15 -23.11 -11.08
N ILE A 581 -7.14 -21.78 -11.16
CA ILE A 581 -6.13 -21.01 -11.91
C ILE A 581 -5.37 -20.00 -11.04
N ALA A 582 -6.04 -19.53 -10.00
CA ALA A 582 -5.48 -18.68 -8.96
C ALA A 582 -6.21 -18.96 -7.65
N SER A 583 -5.75 -18.39 -6.56
CA SER A 583 -6.47 -18.48 -5.29
C SER A 583 -7.82 -17.81 -5.39
N GLY A 584 -8.87 -18.54 -4.97
CA GLY A 584 -10.24 -18.06 -5.04
C GLY A 584 -10.75 -17.86 -6.47
N VAL A 585 -10.07 -18.40 -7.51
CA VAL A 585 -10.52 -18.30 -8.91
C VAL A 585 -10.52 -19.67 -9.58
N ARG A 586 -11.70 -20.04 -10.05
CA ARG A 586 -11.95 -21.29 -10.81
C ARG A 586 -12.14 -20.97 -12.28
N ARG A 587 -11.84 -21.95 -13.12
CA ARG A 587 -11.97 -21.88 -14.58
C ARG A 587 -12.78 -23.03 -15.11
N ILE A 588 -13.85 -22.72 -15.83
CA ILE A 588 -14.61 -23.66 -16.64
C ILE A 588 -14.22 -23.49 -18.11
N ARG A 589 -14.13 -24.63 -18.82
CA ARG A 589 -14.12 -24.70 -20.28
C ARG A 589 -15.35 -25.48 -20.71
N ALA A 590 -16.11 -24.94 -21.67
CA ALA A 590 -17.31 -25.59 -22.19
C ALA A 590 -17.40 -25.42 -23.71
N ILE A 591 -18.20 -26.26 -24.32
CA ILE A 591 -18.48 -26.29 -25.76
C ILE A 591 -20.00 -26.34 -26.01
N LEU A 592 -20.39 -26.00 -27.22
CA LEU A 592 -21.72 -26.26 -27.75
C LEU A 592 -21.62 -27.37 -28.79
N MET A 593 -22.48 -28.37 -28.65
CA MET A 593 -22.65 -29.46 -29.62
C MET A 593 -23.91 -29.19 -30.43
N ASN A 594 -23.87 -29.43 -31.75
CA ASN A 594 -25.06 -29.31 -32.60
C ASN A 594 -26.12 -30.31 -32.14
N LYS A 595 -27.40 -29.91 -32.15
CA LYS A 595 -28.49 -30.87 -31.98
C LYS A 595 -28.38 -31.87 -33.13
N LYS A 596 -28.33 -33.19 -32.79
CA LYS A 596 -28.46 -34.27 -33.78
C LYS A 596 -29.83 -34.23 -34.41
#